data_dbb61255b746ee1d41a54d220ab32889
#
_entry.id   dbb61255b746ee1d41a54d220ab32889
#
_cell.length_a   1.000
_cell.length_b   1.000
_cell.length_c   1.000
_cell.angle_alpha   90.00
_cell.angle_beta   90.00
_cell.angle_gamma   90.00
#
_symmetry.space_group_name_H-M   'P 1'
#
loop_
_entity.id
_entity.type
_entity.pdbx_description
1 polymer ?
#
loop_
_entity_poly.entity_id
_entity_poly.type
_entity_poly.pdbx_seq_one_letter_code
_entity_poly.pdbx_strand_id
1 'polypeptide(L)'
;MASYWDKVLHSRISRRRAIAASGGLALGTAILSACGGGGGEEGVKGDTSGLVAQIEDTSKSAKRGGTLKWFATGEPNHLDGVIQGQIQLNILNGLAYGSLVAGKPGHREPSSRTEVVPGLAEKWEFSADGTELVFTLRQGVKWHNKAPVNGRAFDSSDVVQNWKRYEAKGGNRASNANSVNSAAPILSATAPDPKTVVFKLKEPSSYIMQRFGTMITGELGSIQPKETENGFDPKTGQIGTGAYILDKYTPSVGFTYKRNPDYWNKTEPYIDTIEVVTVPQYATQLSQFKAGNVYVFGTNVGLNPGVQPQDIVTTKRETKALSMYQWLPSTANPTAMIGFGWSPIGGQKSPFLDDRVRQAVAMSFDRDTFLDTFYNISAFEKEGLPMETYYYTAMGYVPDVTLDPRDAKTFGDNAKYYTYNVAEAKKLVAAAFPNGAPEYPSQYITQLFFGADFIRRVEVLDAYAKEVGLKPVPKPIDYNLDYLPKVVTAQGKFEGWAYRFGATSSADPVDYYVWRYHSKSGATSGALGFDVGNKGDQSGDPQVDALIDKAKAEMDVKKRVVHLQELQRYLAGKQYGVTQPGIASSFGLAWPAVGNYQVFQGDTRDIETGAYTWWIDETKPPLGTS
;
A
#
# COMPACT_ATOMS: atom_id res chain seq x y z
N MET A 1 -35.26 3.29 14.25
CA MET A 1 -35.05 4.44 13.33
C MET A 1 -34.11 3.97 12.24
N ALA A 2 -34.51 4.02 10.97
CA ALA A 2 -33.60 3.71 9.87
C ALA A 2 -32.41 4.66 9.90
N SER A 3 -31.19 4.16 9.77
CA SER A 3 -29.99 4.99 9.83
C SER A 3 -29.98 5.98 8.66
N TYR A 4 -29.24 7.07 8.80
CA TYR A 4 -29.03 8.03 7.70
C TYR A 4 -28.55 7.32 6.42
N TRP A 5 -27.73 6.29 6.58
CA TRP A 5 -27.15 5.50 5.51
C TRP A 5 -28.17 4.60 4.79
N ASP A 6 -29.16 4.05 5.49
CA ASP A 6 -30.26 3.32 4.85
C ASP A 6 -30.99 4.18 3.82
N LYS A 7 -31.18 5.48 4.13
CA LYS A 7 -31.82 6.42 3.21
C LYS A 7 -30.94 6.78 2.01
N VAL A 8 -29.62 6.95 2.22
CA VAL A 8 -28.65 7.27 1.15
C VAL A 8 -28.50 6.11 0.19
N LEU A 9 -28.32 4.89 0.67
CA LEU A 9 -28.20 3.67 -0.15
C LEU A 9 -29.46 3.42 -0.98
N HIS A 10 -30.64 3.48 -0.40
CA HIS A 10 -31.92 3.26 -1.11
C HIS A 10 -32.24 4.35 -2.15
N SER A 11 -31.87 5.61 -1.89
CA SER A 11 -32.17 6.70 -2.83
C SER A 11 -31.31 6.66 -4.12
N ARG A 12 -30.12 6.07 -4.07
CA ARG A 12 -29.22 5.96 -5.23
C ARG A 12 -29.47 4.74 -6.12
N ILE A 13 -29.94 3.63 -5.56
CA ILE A 13 -30.26 2.40 -6.32
C ILE A 13 -31.38 2.62 -7.35
N SER A 14 -32.34 3.51 -7.09
CA SER A 14 -33.47 3.76 -8.02
C SER A 14 -33.06 4.44 -9.34
N ARG A 15 -31.99 5.23 -9.34
CA ARG A 15 -31.56 6.01 -10.52
C ARG A 15 -30.76 5.20 -11.53
N ARG A 16 -29.89 4.27 -11.09
CA ARG A 16 -29.09 3.42 -12.02
C ARG A 16 -29.94 2.37 -12.73
N ARG A 17 -30.99 1.82 -12.11
CA ARG A 17 -31.93 0.91 -12.79
C ARG A 17 -32.73 1.60 -13.92
N ALA A 18 -32.95 2.90 -13.83
CA ALA A 18 -33.61 3.66 -14.87
C ALA A 18 -32.71 3.89 -16.11
N ILE A 19 -31.38 4.01 -15.90
CA ILE A 19 -30.41 4.24 -17.00
C ILE A 19 -30.09 2.94 -17.74
N ALA A 20 -30.03 1.80 -17.04
CA ALA A 20 -29.80 0.49 -17.67
C ALA A 20 -30.98 -0.01 -18.52
N ALA A 21 -32.20 0.48 -18.28
CA ALA A 21 -33.39 0.12 -19.04
C ALA A 21 -33.62 0.98 -20.30
N SER A 22 -32.88 2.08 -20.51
CA SER A 22 -33.03 2.99 -21.65
C SER A 22 -31.90 2.93 -22.68
N GLY A 23 -30.94 2.02 -22.54
CA GLY A 23 -29.75 1.89 -23.39
C GLY A 23 -29.84 0.89 -24.54
N GLY A 24 -30.95 0.83 -25.23
CA GLY A 24 -31.06 0.04 -26.45
C GLY A 24 -31.62 0.87 -27.59
N LEU A 25 -30.78 1.21 -28.59
CA LEU A 25 -31.03 1.85 -29.86
C LEU A 25 -30.56 3.30 -29.94
N ALA A 26 -29.38 3.47 -30.55
CA ALA A 26 -29.17 4.34 -31.70
C ALA A 26 -27.72 4.26 -32.21
N LEU A 27 -27.61 3.73 -33.37
CA LEU A 27 -26.47 3.80 -34.28
C LEU A 27 -26.27 5.23 -34.81
N GLY A 28 -25.01 5.59 -34.95
CA GLY A 28 -24.57 6.32 -36.19
C GLY A 28 -24.32 7.79 -36.05
N THR A 29 -23.14 8.09 -36.44
CA THR A 29 -22.62 9.13 -37.29
C THR A 29 -21.79 10.25 -36.70
N ALA A 30 -20.62 10.20 -37.22
CA ALA A 30 -19.89 11.23 -37.97
C ALA A 30 -19.08 12.24 -37.14
N ILE A 31 -17.83 11.96 -37.21
CA ILE A 31 -16.69 12.88 -37.08
C ILE A 31 -16.83 13.99 -38.12
N LEU A 32 -16.79 15.22 -37.68
CA LEU A 32 -16.39 16.35 -38.53
C LEU A 32 -15.17 17.03 -37.89
N SER A 33 -14.03 16.75 -38.50
CA SER A 33 -12.80 17.51 -38.35
C SER A 33 -13.04 18.97 -38.77
N ALA A 34 -12.79 19.88 -37.88
CA ALA A 34 -12.56 21.28 -38.22
C ALA A 34 -11.12 21.62 -37.81
N CYS A 35 -10.27 21.78 -38.82
CA CYS A 35 -8.95 22.38 -38.70
C CYS A 35 -9.07 23.82 -38.22
N GLY A 36 -8.38 24.15 -37.13
CA GLY A 36 -8.13 25.51 -36.70
C GLY A 36 -6.87 25.48 -35.83
N GLY A 37 -5.76 26.00 -36.35
CA GLY A 37 -4.45 25.96 -35.71
C GLY A 37 -4.40 26.79 -34.43
N GLY A 38 -3.73 26.26 -33.45
CA GLY A 38 -3.33 26.88 -32.20
C GLY A 38 -2.80 25.76 -31.34
N GLY A 39 -1.51 25.77 -31.00
CA GLY A 39 -0.86 24.76 -30.17
C GLY A 39 -1.53 24.65 -28.82
N GLY A 40 -2.53 23.81 -28.72
CA GLY A 40 -3.16 23.39 -27.46
C GLY A 40 -2.53 22.09 -27.03
N GLU A 41 -2.04 22.04 -25.80
CA GLU A 41 -1.65 20.81 -25.13
C GLU A 41 -2.78 19.78 -25.25
N GLU A 42 -2.44 18.57 -25.74
CA GLU A 42 -3.41 17.47 -25.77
C GLU A 42 -3.84 17.17 -24.32
N GLY A 43 -5.12 17.35 -23.99
CA GLY A 43 -5.68 17.09 -22.68
C GLY A 43 -5.57 15.61 -22.28
N VAL A 44 -5.70 15.32 -21.00
CA VAL A 44 -5.73 13.94 -20.48
C VAL A 44 -6.91 13.19 -21.11
N LYS A 45 -6.67 11.99 -21.62
CA LYS A 45 -7.68 11.18 -22.31
C LYS A 45 -8.92 11.00 -21.43
N GLY A 46 -10.08 11.42 -21.93
CA GLY A 46 -11.37 11.34 -21.24
C GLY A 46 -11.66 12.48 -20.27
N ASP A 47 -10.70 13.37 -19.97
CA ASP A 47 -10.96 14.58 -19.19
C ASP A 47 -11.65 15.64 -20.05
N THR A 48 -12.88 15.97 -19.69
CA THR A 48 -13.65 17.07 -20.31
C THR A 48 -13.74 18.28 -19.39
N SER A 49 -13.22 18.20 -18.17
CA SER A 49 -13.21 19.28 -17.18
C SER A 49 -12.13 20.33 -17.45
N GLY A 50 -11.04 19.94 -18.10
CA GLY A 50 -9.82 20.74 -18.28
C GLY A 50 -9.08 21.03 -16.97
N LEU A 51 -9.35 20.26 -15.90
CA LEU A 51 -8.73 20.47 -14.59
C LEU A 51 -7.46 19.63 -14.41
N VAL A 52 -7.35 18.48 -15.11
CA VAL A 52 -6.24 17.54 -14.93
C VAL A 52 -5.04 17.98 -15.75
N ALA A 53 -3.92 18.16 -15.09
CA ALA A 53 -2.65 18.48 -15.74
C ALA A 53 -2.01 17.21 -16.34
N GLN A 54 -1.34 17.38 -17.47
CA GLN A 54 -0.51 16.34 -18.07
C GLN A 54 0.67 16.02 -17.16
N ILE A 55 1.03 14.74 -17.09
CA ILE A 55 2.24 14.31 -16.37
C ILE A 55 3.43 14.51 -17.32
N GLU A 56 4.23 15.54 -17.07
CA GLU A 56 5.40 15.87 -17.87
C GLU A 56 6.69 15.39 -17.21
N ASP A 57 7.49 14.63 -17.97
CA ASP A 57 8.86 14.30 -17.57
C ASP A 57 9.78 15.48 -17.90
N THR A 58 10.10 16.25 -16.86
CA THR A 58 10.98 17.42 -16.94
C THR A 58 12.42 17.11 -16.50
N SER A 59 12.81 15.84 -16.42
CA SER A 59 14.15 15.41 -15.96
C SER A 59 15.29 16.06 -16.73
N LYS A 60 15.08 16.34 -18.03
CA LYS A 60 16.08 17.00 -18.89
C LYS A 60 16.34 18.48 -18.53
N SER A 61 15.37 19.13 -17.93
CA SER A 61 15.46 20.54 -17.48
C SER A 61 15.65 20.68 -15.98
N ALA A 62 15.67 19.55 -15.26
CA ALA A 62 15.81 19.53 -13.80
C ALA A 62 17.12 20.19 -13.35
N LYS A 63 17.02 21.05 -12.34
CA LYS A 63 18.16 21.77 -11.75
C LYS A 63 18.30 21.38 -10.29
N ARG A 64 19.56 21.37 -9.82
CA ARG A 64 19.84 21.22 -8.40
C ARG A 64 19.56 22.52 -7.66
N GLY A 65 18.99 22.39 -6.48
CA GLY A 65 18.69 23.52 -5.62
C GLY A 65 17.31 23.44 -4.96
N GLY A 66 16.96 24.48 -4.26
CA GLY A 66 15.66 24.69 -3.69
C GLY A 66 15.33 23.86 -2.45
N THR A 67 14.17 24.17 -1.88
CA THR A 67 13.65 23.52 -0.70
C THR A 67 12.28 22.92 -1.00
N LEU A 68 12.11 21.61 -0.80
CA LEU A 68 10.81 20.96 -0.78
C LEU A 68 10.17 21.19 0.59
N LYS A 69 9.06 21.90 0.63
CA LYS A 69 8.25 22.07 1.83
C LYS A 69 7.11 21.06 1.83
N TRP A 70 7.07 20.25 2.87
CA TRP A 70 6.17 19.14 2.99
C TRP A 70 5.64 18.99 4.42
N PHE A 71 4.63 18.13 4.64
CA PHE A 71 4.11 17.88 5.98
C PHE A 71 3.93 16.39 6.27
N ALA A 72 3.90 16.08 7.55
CA ALA A 72 3.50 14.79 8.10
C ALA A 72 2.29 14.97 9.03
N THR A 73 1.39 13.99 9.05
CA THR A 73 0.22 14.00 9.96
C THR A 73 0.57 13.60 11.38
N GLY A 74 1.76 13.07 11.60
CA GLY A 74 2.25 12.63 12.91
C GLY A 74 3.71 12.26 12.85
N GLU A 75 4.25 11.87 13.99
CA GLU A 75 5.65 11.51 14.19
C GLU A 75 5.80 10.02 14.54
N PRO A 76 6.94 9.40 14.17
CA PRO A 76 7.26 8.07 14.68
C PRO A 76 7.64 8.12 16.16
N ASN A 77 7.40 7.03 16.89
CA ASN A 77 7.78 6.92 18.30
C ASN A 77 9.30 7.02 18.54
N HIS A 78 10.08 6.60 17.57
CA HIS A 78 11.53 6.70 17.49
C HIS A 78 12.01 6.50 16.05
N LEU A 79 13.33 6.69 15.78
CA LEU A 79 13.87 6.66 14.42
C LEU A 79 14.51 5.32 14.00
N ASP A 80 14.45 4.28 14.82
CA ASP A 80 15.03 2.97 14.52
C ASP A 80 14.07 2.09 13.70
N GLY A 81 14.29 2.01 12.39
CA GLY A 81 13.47 1.24 11.46
C GLY A 81 13.68 -0.28 11.52
N VAL A 82 14.75 -0.78 12.14
CA VAL A 82 14.99 -2.23 12.26
C VAL A 82 14.06 -2.84 13.29
N ILE A 83 13.83 -2.17 14.41
CA ILE A 83 13.00 -2.72 15.49
C ILE A 83 11.52 -2.38 15.38
N GLN A 84 11.15 -1.42 14.51
CA GLN A 84 9.77 -0.96 14.38
C GLN A 84 9.44 -0.55 12.94
N GLY A 85 8.39 -1.12 12.40
CA GLY A 85 7.86 -0.81 11.08
C GLY A 85 6.67 0.14 11.11
N GLN A 86 6.86 1.42 11.46
CA GLN A 86 5.83 2.46 11.28
C GLN A 86 5.97 3.12 9.90
N ILE A 87 4.85 3.37 9.22
CA ILE A 87 4.84 4.00 7.89
C ILE A 87 5.57 5.33 7.88
N GLN A 88 5.31 6.21 8.87
CA GLN A 88 5.97 7.50 8.98
C GLN A 88 7.49 7.37 9.10
N LEU A 89 7.94 6.42 9.92
CA LEU A 89 9.36 6.14 10.11
C LEU A 89 10.01 5.64 8.82
N ASN A 90 9.35 4.73 8.13
CA ASN A 90 9.90 4.10 6.92
C ASN A 90 10.11 5.11 5.80
N ILE A 91 9.20 6.08 5.65
CA ILE A 91 9.34 7.16 4.68
C ILE A 91 10.54 8.06 5.03
N LEU A 92 10.69 8.43 6.30
CA LEU A 92 11.85 9.21 6.76
C LEU A 92 13.16 8.43 6.62
N ASN A 93 13.13 7.12 6.84
CA ASN A 93 14.29 6.25 6.63
C ASN A 93 14.69 6.15 5.16
N GLY A 94 13.73 6.18 4.23
CA GLY A 94 14.01 6.22 2.79
C GLY A 94 14.81 7.44 2.34
N LEU A 95 14.78 8.54 3.08
CA LEU A 95 15.63 9.70 2.80
C LEU A 95 17.07 9.47 3.26
N ALA A 96 17.27 8.82 4.40
CA ALA A 96 18.57 8.76 5.08
C ALA A 96 19.34 7.45 4.86
N TYR A 97 18.66 6.33 4.71
CA TYR A 97 19.29 5.02 4.57
C TYR A 97 19.26 4.53 3.11
N GLY A 98 20.20 3.67 2.77
CA GLY A 98 20.21 2.93 1.52
C GLY A 98 19.79 1.48 1.73
N SER A 99 19.25 0.86 0.68
CA SER A 99 18.92 -0.56 0.57
C SER A 99 19.81 -1.25 -0.45
N LEU A 100 19.93 -2.57 -0.40
CA LEU A 100 20.73 -3.33 -1.39
C LEU A 100 20.19 -3.13 -2.80
N VAL A 101 18.87 -3.19 -2.96
CA VAL A 101 18.15 -2.94 -4.20
C VAL A 101 16.98 -2.00 -3.90
N ALA A 102 16.35 -1.44 -4.91
CA ALA A 102 15.13 -0.65 -4.78
C ALA A 102 14.02 -1.22 -5.66
N GLY A 103 12.76 -1.02 -5.30
CA GLY A 103 11.64 -1.35 -6.19
C GLY A 103 11.75 -0.51 -7.48
N LYS A 104 11.53 -1.15 -8.63
CA LYS A 104 11.53 -0.44 -9.92
C LYS A 104 10.30 0.46 -9.99
N PRO A 105 10.47 1.79 -10.10
CA PRO A 105 9.32 2.67 -10.26
C PRO A 105 8.69 2.50 -11.65
N GLY A 106 7.39 2.75 -11.73
CA GLY A 106 6.73 2.96 -13.01
C GLY A 106 7.07 4.33 -13.58
N HIS A 107 6.91 4.52 -14.89
CA HIS A 107 7.08 5.82 -15.54
C HIS A 107 5.74 6.28 -16.10
N ARG A 108 5.14 7.30 -15.47
CA ARG A 108 3.77 7.80 -15.72
C ARG A 108 2.64 6.78 -15.48
N GLU A 109 3.00 5.59 -15.04
CA GLU A 109 2.10 4.49 -14.76
C GLU A 109 2.53 3.78 -13.46
N PRO A 110 1.62 3.10 -12.76
CA PRO A 110 1.98 2.33 -11.58
C PRO A 110 2.98 1.22 -11.89
N SER A 111 3.89 0.96 -10.96
CA SER A 111 4.81 -0.18 -11.04
C SER A 111 4.07 -1.52 -10.94
N SER A 112 4.58 -2.54 -11.65
CA SER A 112 4.12 -3.93 -11.51
C SER A 112 4.47 -4.57 -10.16
N ARG A 113 5.33 -3.94 -9.37
CA ARG A 113 5.76 -4.42 -8.04
C ARG A 113 6.51 -5.75 -8.03
N THR A 114 6.98 -6.21 -9.17
CA THR A 114 7.65 -7.52 -9.32
C THR A 114 9.13 -7.40 -9.65
N GLU A 115 9.61 -6.20 -9.97
CA GLU A 115 10.98 -5.94 -10.37
C GLU A 115 11.71 -5.01 -9.40
N VAL A 116 13.03 -5.20 -9.31
CA VAL A 116 13.93 -4.35 -8.54
C VAL A 116 15.03 -3.77 -9.41
N VAL A 117 15.59 -2.65 -8.97
CA VAL A 117 16.73 -1.97 -9.60
C VAL A 117 17.91 -1.89 -8.63
N PRO A 118 19.16 -1.70 -9.13
CA PRO A 118 20.34 -1.56 -8.27
C PRO A 118 20.23 -0.41 -7.26
N GLY A 119 20.58 -0.71 -6.00
CA GLY A 119 20.77 0.25 -4.92
C GLY A 119 22.23 0.28 -4.46
N LEU A 120 22.50 -0.13 -3.21
CA LEU A 120 23.85 -0.32 -2.67
C LEU A 120 24.56 -1.54 -3.27
N ALA A 121 23.79 -2.52 -3.77
CA ALA A 121 24.32 -3.56 -4.65
C ALA A 121 24.20 -3.08 -6.11
N GLU A 122 25.28 -3.21 -6.88
CA GLU A 122 25.26 -2.89 -8.31
C GLU A 122 24.76 -4.07 -9.16
N LYS A 123 24.86 -5.30 -8.65
CA LYS A 123 24.34 -6.53 -9.25
C LYS A 123 24.11 -7.61 -8.21
N TRP A 124 23.35 -8.63 -8.59
CA TRP A 124 23.09 -9.83 -7.79
C TRP A 124 22.92 -11.05 -8.68
N GLU A 125 23.15 -12.21 -8.11
CA GLU A 125 23.03 -13.50 -8.80
C GLU A 125 22.46 -14.54 -7.83
N PHE A 126 21.58 -15.40 -8.33
CA PHE A 126 21.14 -16.58 -7.61
C PHE A 126 21.99 -17.78 -8.05
N SER A 127 22.30 -18.68 -7.11
CA SER A 127 22.83 -20.00 -7.45
C SER A 127 21.86 -20.78 -8.34
N ALA A 128 22.36 -21.80 -9.05
CA ALA A 128 21.56 -22.60 -9.98
C ALA A 128 20.34 -23.27 -9.32
N ASP A 129 20.44 -23.60 -8.03
CA ASP A 129 19.37 -24.17 -7.21
C ASP A 129 18.50 -23.10 -6.49
N GLY A 130 18.83 -21.80 -6.67
CA GLY A 130 18.10 -20.68 -6.07
C GLY A 130 18.26 -20.54 -4.55
N THR A 131 19.18 -21.27 -3.92
CA THR A 131 19.36 -21.28 -2.46
C THR A 131 20.46 -20.34 -1.96
N GLU A 132 21.25 -19.75 -2.83
CA GLU A 132 22.19 -18.68 -2.50
C GLU A 132 21.88 -17.44 -3.33
N LEU A 133 21.86 -16.29 -2.69
CA LEU A 133 21.71 -14.96 -3.29
C LEU A 133 22.97 -14.16 -3.01
N VAL A 134 23.75 -13.89 -4.04
CA VAL A 134 25.03 -13.18 -3.97
C VAL A 134 24.84 -11.75 -4.44
N PHE A 135 25.13 -10.78 -3.59
CA PHE A 135 25.18 -9.37 -3.96
C PHE A 135 26.61 -8.88 -4.14
N THR A 136 26.87 -8.16 -5.23
CA THR A 136 28.09 -7.38 -5.40
C THR A 136 27.80 -5.92 -5.01
N LEU A 137 28.46 -5.42 -3.99
CA LEU A 137 28.25 -4.08 -3.48
C LEU A 137 28.91 -3.01 -4.36
N ARG A 138 28.21 -1.89 -4.49
CA ARG A 138 28.73 -0.69 -5.15
C ARG A 138 29.94 -0.16 -4.41
N GLN A 139 31.00 0.15 -5.16
CA GLN A 139 32.23 0.67 -4.58
C GLN A 139 32.16 2.21 -4.43
N GLY A 140 32.87 2.75 -3.45
CA GLY A 140 32.98 4.20 -3.20
C GLY A 140 31.77 4.81 -2.51
N VAL A 141 30.80 4.00 -2.06
CA VAL A 141 29.70 4.48 -1.22
C VAL A 141 30.23 4.88 0.15
N LYS A 142 29.82 6.05 0.63
CA LYS A 142 30.20 6.57 1.95
C LYS A 142 28.98 6.69 2.85
N TRP A 143 29.18 6.47 4.11
CA TRP A 143 28.26 6.85 5.17
C TRP A 143 28.17 8.36 5.31
N HIS A 144 27.06 8.86 5.86
CA HIS A 144 26.94 10.27 6.24
C HIS A 144 28.11 10.70 7.14
N ASN A 145 28.65 11.87 6.90
CA ASN A 145 29.76 12.42 7.71
C ASN A 145 29.25 12.97 9.05
N LYS A 146 28.82 12.03 9.93
CA LYS A 146 28.35 12.30 11.30
C LYS A 146 29.04 11.33 12.25
N ALA A 147 29.41 11.81 13.44
CA ALA A 147 29.97 10.97 14.49
C ALA A 147 28.93 9.90 14.95
N PRO A 148 29.37 8.67 15.27
CA PRO A 148 30.76 8.18 15.29
C PRO A 148 31.26 7.63 13.95
N VAL A 149 30.44 7.58 12.90
CA VAL A 149 30.75 6.93 11.61
C VAL A 149 31.69 7.77 10.72
N ASN A 150 31.57 9.11 10.78
CA ASN A 150 32.49 10.07 10.18
C ASN A 150 32.80 9.87 8.68
N GLY A 151 31.78 9.52 7.88
CA GLY A 151 31.92 9.43 6.43
C GLY A 151 32.80 8.28 5.93
N ARG A 152 33.05 7.24 6.74
CA ARG A 152 33.80 6.07 6.29
C ARG A 152 33.13 5.36 5.10
N ALA A 153 33.90 4.55 4.40
CA ALA A 153 33.37 3.70 3.33
C ALA A 153 32.35 2.67 3.88
N PHE A 154 31.32 2.42 3.09
CA PHE A 154 30.39 1.32 3.26
C PHE A 154 31.02 0.02 2.73
N ASP A 155 30.85 -1.08 3.44
CA ASP A 155 31.33 -2.40 3.05
C ASP A 155 30.37 -3.53 3.47
N SER A 156 30.69 -4.76 3.06
CA SER A 156 29.88 -5.93 3.32
C SER A 156 29.71 -6.26 4.80
N SER A 157 30.64 -5.83 5.66
CA SER A 157 30.54 -6.04 7.11
C SER A 157 29.37 -5.25 7.72
N ASP A 158 29.02 -4.10 7.14
CA ASP A 158 27.84 -3.32 7.55
C ASP A 158 26.54 -4.10 7.29
N VAL A 159 26.44 -4.73 6.11
CA VAL A 159 25.25 -5.52 5.75
C VAL A 159 25.10 -6.72 6.66
N VAL A 160 26.20 -7.47 6.91
CA VAL A 160 26.16 -8.64 7.79
C VAL A 160 25.84 -8.24 9.23
N GLN A 161 26.38 -7.13 9.72
CA GLN A 161 26.06 -6.65 11.07
C GLN A 161 24.60 -6.17 11.18
N ASN A 162 24.09 -5.49 10.15
CA ASN A 162 22.69 -5.10 10.08
C ASN A 162 21.77 -6.33 10.07
N TRP A 163 22.12 -7.39 9.32
CA TRP A 163 21.40 -8.66 9.36
C TRP A 163 21.39 -9.29 10.76
N LYS A 164 22.54 -9.40 11.40
CA LYS A 164 22.62 -9.96 12.79
C LYS A 164 21.76 -9.19 13.77
N ARG A 165 21.75 -7.85 13.65
CA ARG A 165 20.91 -7.01 14.48
C ARG A 165 19.43 -7.24 14.19
N TYR A 166 19.06 -7.32 12.90
CA TYR A 166 17.71 -7.62 12.47
C TYR A 166 17.25 -9.00 12.98
N GLU A 167 18.05 -10.02 12.83
CA GLU A 167 17.77 -11.38 13.30
C GLU A 167 17.53 -11.42 14.82
N ALA A 168 18.30 -10.65 15.58
CA ALA A 168 18.19 -10.58 17.04
C ALA A 168 16.98 -9.74 17.53
N LYS A 169 16.69 -8.61 16.88
CA LYS A 169 15.79 -7.57 17.41
C LYS A 169 14.72 -7.09 16.44
N GLY A 170 14.79 -7.43 15.16
CA GLY A 170 13.85 -6.94 14.14
C GLY A 170 12.40 -7.19 14.48
N GLY A 171 11.52 -6.23 14.22
CA GLY A 171 10.11 -6.32 14.56
C GLY A 171 9.39 -7.47 13.85
N ASN A 172 9.71 -7.69 12.58
CA ASN A 172 9.15 -8.78 11.75
C ASN A 172 10.16 -9.89 11.43
N ARG A 173 11.18 -10.08 12.28
CA ARG A 173 12.23 -11.06 12.03
C ARG A 173 11.72 -12.48 11.77
N ALA A 174 10.58 -12.85 12.37
CA ALA A 174 9.95 -14.15 12.15
C ALA A 174 9.51 -14.40 10.69
N SER A 175 9.37 -13.34 9.90
CA SER A 175 9.02 -13.45 8.48
C SER A 175 10.24 -13.65 7.56
N ASN A 176 11.44 -13.36 8.04
CA ASN A 176 12.66 -13.38 7.23
C ASN A 176 13.74 -14.34 7.78
N ALA A 177 13.91 -14.41 9.11
CA ALA A 177 15.00 -15.14 9.74
C ALA A 177 14.58 -16.58 10.13
N ASN A 178 15.19 -17.56 9.51
CA ASN A 178 14.92 -18.99 9.75
C ASN A 178 15.27 -19.43 11.18
N SER A 179 16.24 -18.81 11.82
CA SER A 179 16.59 -19.04 13.22
C SER A 179 15.44 -18.68 14.20
N VAL A 180 14.53 -17.80 13.79
CA VAL A 180 13.37 -17.38 14.59
C VAL A 180 12.11 -18.15 14.20
N ASN A 181 11.93 -18.39 12.91
CA ASN A 181 10.82 -19.16 12.37
C ASN A 181 11.34 -20.08 11.25
N SER A 182 11.24 -21.38 11.44
CA SER A 182 11.74 -22.39 10.50
C SER A 182 11.12 -22.32 9.09
N ALA A 183 10.01 -21.61 8.91
CA ALA A 183 9.39 -21.35 7.59
C ALA A 183 9.94 -20.09 6.91
N ALA A 184 10.68 -19.25 7.62
CA ALA A 184 11.25 -18.03 7.05
C ALA A 184 12.40 -18.34 6.09
N PRO A 185 12.59 -17.52 5.03
CA PRO A 185 13.46 -17.88 3.90
C PRO A 185 14.96 -17.77 4.18
N ILE A 186 15.43 -16.86 5.03
CA ILE A 186 16.87 -16.55 5.14
C ILE A 186 17.50 -17.36 6.29
N LEU A 187 18.49 -18.19 5.93
CA LEU A 187 19.27 -19.01 6.86
C LEU A 187 20.43 -18.22 7.48
N SER A 188 21.13 -17.43 6.66
CA SER A 188 22.30 -16.68 7.11
C SER A 188 22.69 -15.58 6.12
N ALA A 189 23.52 -14.63 6.60
CA ALA A 189 24.24 -13.67 5.78
C ALA A 189 25.74 -13.74 6.10
N THR A 190 26.60 -13.78 5.07
CA THR A 190 28.05 -13.81 5.19
C THR A 190 28.71 -12.83 4.24
N ALA A 191 29.93 -12.43 4.55
CA ALA A 191 30.75 -11.51 3.75
C ALA A 191 32.11 -12.16 3.51
N PRO A 192 32.33 -12.82 2.35
CA PRO A 192 33.62 -13.43 2.02
C PRO A 192 34.72 -12.40 1.76
N ASP A 193 34.34 -11.20 1.33
CA ASP A 193 35.25 -10.07 1.07
C ASP A 193 34.48 -8.74 1.28
N PRO A 194 35.17 -7.56 1.28
CA PRO A 194 34.51 -6.28 1.58
C PRO A 194 33.42 -5.82 0.59
N LYS A 195 33.32 -6.44 -0.58
CA LYS A 195 32.36 -6.06 -1.64
C LYS A 195 31.30 -7.12 -1.92
N THR A 196 31.38 -8.29 -1.30
CA THR A 196 30.47 -9.41 -1.57
C THR A 196 29.67 -9.76 -0.32
N VAL A 197 28.34 -9.88 -0.49
CA VAL A 197 27.44 -10.41 0.55
C VAL A 197 26.71 -11.61 -0.02
N VAL A 198 26.69 -12.70 0.75
CA VAL A 198 25.98 -13.92 0.41
C VAL A 198 24.89 -14.19 1.42
N PHE A 199 23.65 -14.21 0.97
CA PHE A 199 22.51 -14.70 1.76
C PHE A 199 22.23 -16.15 1.38
N LYS A 200 22.20 -17.05 2.37
CA LYS A 200 21.72 -18.42 2.18
C LYS A 200 20.23 -18.47 2.44
N LEU A 201 19.51 -19.07 1.50
CA LEU A 201 18.07 -19.26 1.57
C LEU A 201 17.75 -20.74 1.84
N LYS A 202 16.67 -20.98 2.53
CA LYS A 202 16.15 -22.34 2.78
C LYS A 202 15.71 -23.03 1.49
N GLU A 203 15.13 -22.26 0.57
CA GLU A 203 14.54 -22.68 -0.69
C GLU A 203 14.47 -21.49 -1.64
N PRO A 204 14.26 -21.68 -2.96
CA PRO A 204 14.06 -20.58 -3.89
C PRO A 204 12.91 -19.69 -3.47
N SER A 205 13.09 -18.36 -3.59
CA SER A 205 12.10 -17.37 -3.15
C SER A 205 12.03 -16.20 -4.12
N SER A 206 11.03 -16.19 -4.98
CA SER A 206 10.86 -15.19 -6.04
C SER A 206 10.61 -13.77 -5.52
N TYR A 207 10.07 -13.63 -4.31
CA TYR A 207 9.75 -12.34 -3.69
C TYR A 207 10.85 -11.79 -2.80
N ILE A 208 11.92 -12.57 -2.55
CA ILE A 208 12.97 -12.15 -1.58
C ILE A 208 13.64 -10.83 -1.97
N MET A 209 13.79 -10.57 -3.26
CA MET A 209 14.40 -9.34 -3.76
C MET A 209 13.63 -8.10 -3.33
N GLN A 210 12.30 -8.14 -3.36
CA GLN A 210 11.46 -7.03 -2.92
C GLN A 210 11.62 -6.74 -1.42
N ARG A 211 11.89 -7.74 -0.60
CA ARG A 211 12.17 -7.54 0.83
C ARG A 211 13.47 -6.79 1.09
N PHE A 212 14.48 -6.93 0.21
CA PHE A 212 15.70 -6.14 0.26
C PHE A 212 15.56 -4.75 -0.37
N GLY A 213 14.53 -4.54 -1.20
CA GLY A 213 14.31 -3.32 -1.95
C GLY A 213 13.24 -2.40 -1.37
N THR A 214 12.42 -2.90 -0.45
CA THR A 214 11.33 -2.10 0.09
C THR A 214 11.59 -1.66 1.52
N MET A 215 11.33 -0.40 1.79
CA MET A 215 11.36 0.15 3.15
C MET A 215 9.99 0.12 3.83
N ILE A 216 9.00 -0.59 3.26
CA ILE A 216 7.62 -0.61 3.78
C ILE A 216 7.54 -1.04 5.23
N THR A 217 8.27 -2.05 5.60
CA THR A 217 8.39 -2.50 6.98
C THR A 217 9.74 -2.11 7.59
N GLY A 218 10.57 -1.38 6.83
CA GLY A 218 11.80 -0.76 7.29
C GLY A 218 13.00 -1.68 7.49
N GLU A 219 12.78 -2.95 7.57
CA GLU A 219 13.64 -3.86 8.29
C GLU A 219 14.89 -4.30 7.54
N LEU A 220 14.74 -4.83 6.33
CA LEU A 220 15.88 -5.21 5.50
C LEU A 220 16.30 -4.12 4.52
N GLY A 221 15.37 -3.22 4.17
CA GLY A 221 15.62 -2.10 3.28
C GLY A 221 16.38 -0.92 3.91
N SER A 222 16.52 -0.85 5.24
CA SER A 222 17.25 0.23 5.93
C SER A 222 18.56 -0.29 6.50
N ILE A 223 19.65 -0.24 5.72
CA ILE A 223 20.95 -0.69 6.22
C ILE A 223 21.53 0.37 7.13
N GLN A 224 21.77 -0.01 8.38
CA GLN A 224 22.35 0.82 9.43
C GLN A 224 23.84 0.51 9.60
N PRO A 225 24.66 1.49 10.06
CA PRO A 225 26.10 1.28 10.23
C PRO A 225 26.39 0.29 11.36
N LYS A 226 27.52 -0.40 11.26
CA LYS A 226 27.97 -1.37 12.29
C LYS A 226 28.26 -0.75 13.64
N GLU A 227 28.38 0.57 13.73
CA GLU A 227 28.48 1.35 14.97
C GLU A 227 27.14 1.45 15.72
N THR A 228 26.05 1.00 15.12
CA THR A 228 24.72 0.97 15.77
C THR A 228 24.80 0.16 17.07
N GLU A 229 24.32 0.75 18.16
CA GLU A 229 24.40 0.23 19.53
C GLU A 229 25.81 0.25 20.18
N ASN A 230 26.84 0.58 19.39
CA ASN A 230 28.21 0.73 19.87
C ASN A 230 28.74 2.15 19.59
N GLY A 231 28.03 3.18 20.07
CA GLY A 231 28.35 4.58 19.86
C GLY A 231 27.32 5.37 19.07
N PHE A 232 26.35 4.71 18.44
CA PHE A 232 25.22 5.34 17.77
C PHE A 232 23.90 4.69 18.19
N ASP A 233 22.97 5.50 18.70
CA ASP A 233 21.59 5.08 18.99
C ASP A 233 20.65 5.47 17.82
N PRO A 234 20.19 4.51 17.01
CA PRO A 234 19.32 4.80 15.89
C PRO A 234 17.90 5.25 16.29
N LYS A 235 17.53 5.15 17.58
CA LYS A 235 16.23 5.66 18.06
C LYS A 235 16.17 7.18 18.06
N THR A 236 17.31 7.85 18.22
CA THR A 236 17.41 9.30 18.41
C THR A 236 17.95 10.05 17.20
N GLY A 237 18.48 9.33 16.19
CA GLY A 237 19.07 9.94 15.02
C GLY A 237 19.17 9.00 13.83
N GLN A 238 19.66 9.54 12.72
CA GLN A 238 19.88 8.77 11.49
C GLN A 238 21.30 9.01 10.97
N ILE A 239 22.01 7.93 10.70
CA ILE A 239 23.29 7.92 9.99
C ILE A 239 23.19 6.82 8.94
N GLY A 240 23.06 7.20 7.68
CA GLY A 240 22.85 6.28 6.57
C GLY A 240 23.81 6.52 5.42
N THR A 241 23.52 5.87 4.30
CA THR A 241 24.19 6.05 3.01
C THR A 241 23.27 6.74 1.99
N GLY A 242 22.09 7.17 2.44
CA GLY A 242 21.03 7.74 1.60
C GLY A 242 21.35 9.13 1.05
N ALA A 243 20.47 9.59 0.19
CA ALA A 243 20.62 10.85 -0.52
C ALA A 243 20.50 12.10 0.38
N TYR A 244 19.90 11.96 1.56
CA TYR A 244 19.68 13.07 2.48
C TYR A 244 20.17 12.75 3.88
N ILE A 245 20.73 13.77 4.52
CA ILE A 245 21.23 13.74 5.89
C ILE A 245 20.20 14.43 6.79
N LEU A 246 19.75 13.76 7.84
CA LEU A 246 18.91 14.38 8.87
C LEU A 246 19.75 15.47 9.56
N ASP A 247 19.45 16.72 9.29
CA ASP A 247 20.13 17.91 9.85
C ASP A 247 19.52 18.27 11.19
N LYS A 248 18.18 18.35 11.26
CA LYS A 248 17.46 18.73 12.47
C LYS A 248 16.18 17.92 12.63
N TYR A 249 15.92 17.50 13.86
CA TYR A 249 14.63 17.00 14.32
C TYR A 249 14.23 17.77 15.58
N THR A 250 13.01 18.29 15.57
CA THR A 250 12.41 18.96 16.72
C THR A 250 11.05 18.31 16.96
N PRO A 251 10.88 17.59 18.08
CA PRO A 251 9.60 16.94 18.42
C PRO A 251 8.42 17.89 18.32
N SER A 252 7.31 17.41 17.77
CA SER A 252 6.06 18.15 17.50
C SER A 252 6.18 19.33 16.52
N VAL A 253 7.35 19.56 15.95
CA VAL A 253 7.59 20.61 14.94
C VAL A 253 7.88 19.99 13.58
N GLY A 254 8.85 19.05 13.50
CA GLY A 254 9.18 18.36 12.26
C GLY A 254 10.67 18.06 12.06
N PHE A 255 11.00 17.76 10.80
CA PHE A 255 12.32 17.28 10.38
C PHE A 255 12.86 18.18 9.27
N THR A 256 14.19 18.40 9.30
CA THR A 256 14.92 19.04 8.20
C THR A 256 15.99 18.09 7.70
N TYR A 257 15.98 17.84 6.41
CA TYR A 257 16.98 17.04 5.72
C TYR A 257 17.77 17.91 4.74
N LYS A 258 19.08 17.66 4.64
CA LYS A 258 19.97 18.28 3.67
C LYS A 258 20.50 17.25 2.69
N ARG A 259 20.68 17.64 1.44
CA ARG A 259 21.25 16.78 0.41
C ARG A 259 22.63 16.30 0.83
N ASN A 260 22.88 15.01 0.70
CA ASN A 260 24.17 14.40 0.98
C ASN A 260 25.16 14.71 -0.17
N PRO A 261 26.22 15.51 0.05
CA PRO A 261 27.19 15.83 -1.00
C PRO A 261 28.00 14.61 -1.45
N ASP A 262 28.15 13.62 -0.57
CA ASP A 262 28.89 12.39 -0.84
C ASP A 262 27.99 11.25 -1.36
N TYR A 263 26.69 11.51 -1.67
CA TYR A 263 25.81 10.50 -2.22
C TYR A 263 26.38 9.89 -3.51
N TRP A 264 26.31 8.58 -3.63
CA TRP A 264 26.94 7.84 -4.72
C TRP A 264 26.34 8.15 -6.10
N ASN A 265 25.02 8.38 -6.20
CA ASN A 265 24.38 8.80 -7.44
C ASN A 265 24.58 10.30 -7.64
N LYS A 266 25.43 10.67 -8.62
CA LYS A 266 25.76 12.06 -8.88
C LYS A 266 24.74 12.77 -9.77
N THR A 267 23.78 12.07 -10.37
CA THR A 267 22.70 12.69 -11.16
C THR A 267 21.53 13.11 -10.29
N GLU A 268 21.28 12.44 -9.21
CA GLU A 268 20.19 12.63 -8.25
C GLU A 268 20.76 12.67 -6.81
N PRO A 269 20.06 13.24 -5.84
CA PRO A 269 18.82 13.99 -5.96
C PRO A 269 19.05 15.44 -6.42
N TYR A 270 17.98 16.11 -6.85
CA TYR A 270 18.03 17.51 -7.27
C TYR A 270 17.84 18.49 -6.12
N ILE A 271 16.94 18.19 -5.18
CA ILE A 271 16.52 19.08 -4.08
C ILE A 271 17.62 19.21 -3.03
N ASP A 272 17.92 20.42 -2.58
CA ASP A 272 18.96 20.66 -1.57
C ASP A 272 18.45 20.46 -0.13
N THR A 273 17.20 20.82 0.13
CA THR A 273 16.61 20.76 1.47
C THR A 273 15.19 20.19 1.41
N ILE A 274 14.88 19.29 2.34
CA ILE A 274 13.50 18.82 2.56
C ILE A 274 13.10 19.23 3.97
N GLU A 275 12.03 20.02 4.07
CA GLU A 275 11.40 20.41 5.32
C GLU A 275 10.08 19.65 5.47
N VAL A 276 9.96 18.84 6.51
CA VAL A 276 8.75 18.07 6.84
C VAL A 276 8.18 18.61 8.14
N VAL A 277 7.13 19.42 8.06
CA VAL A 277 6.47 19.98 9.25
C VAL A 277 5.39 19.02 9.77
N THR A 278 5.21 18.93 11.08
CA THR A 278 4.15 18.09 11.68
C THR A 278 2.85 18.88 11.73
N VAL A 279 1.84 18.45 10.97
CA VAL A 279 0.52 19.11 10.89
C VAL A 279 -0.58 18.05 11.01
N PRO A 280 -1.09 17.77 12.22
CA PRO A 280 -2.07 16.70 12.43
C PRO A 280 -3.46 16.96 11.86
N GLN A 281 -3.90 18.24 11.83
CA GLN A 281 -5.27 18.60 11.51
C GLN A 281 -5.47 18.88 10.01
N TYR A 282 -6.41 18.20 9.37
CA TYR A 282 -6.70 18.32 7.94
C TYR A 282 -6.98 19.77 7.48
N ALA A 283 -7.81 20.51 8.22
CA ALA A 283 -8.13 21.90 7.86
C ALA A 283 -6.88 22.79 7.84
N THR A 284 -5.94 22.56 8.76
CA THR A 284 -4.65 23.27 8.80
C THR A 284 -3.75 22.84 7.63
N GLN A 285 -3.70 21.53 7.32
CA GLN A 285 -2.96 21.01 6.16
C GLN A 285 -3.43 21.68 4.87
N LEU A 286 -4.75 21.71 4.65
CA LEU A 286 -5.35 22.31 3.46
C LEU A 286 -5.07 23.81 3.37
N SER A 287 -5.16 24.53 4.50
CA SER A 287 -4.85 25.96 4.56
C SER A 287 -3.38 26.26 4.25
N GLN A 288 -2.45 25.49 4.84
CA GLN A 288 -1.01 25.63 4.58
C GLN A 288 -0.67 25.31 3.11
N PHE A 289 -1.31 24.31 2.54
CA PHE A 289 -1.15 23.96 1.13
C PHE A 289 -1.65 25.07 0.20
N LYS A 290 -2.86 25.57 0.41
CA LYS A 290 -3.43 26.69 -0.38
C LYS A 290 -2.60 27.97 -0.28
N ALA A 291 -1.94 28.19 0.87
CA ALA A 291 -1.04 29.34 1.08
C ALA A 291 0.35 29.15 0.47
N GLY A 292 0.70 27.98 -0.11
CA GLY A 292 2.03 27.70 -0.65
C GLY A 292 3.09 27.43 0.42
N ASN A 293 2.70 27.15 1.65
CA ASN A 293 3.62 26.79 2.73
C ASN A 293 4.02 25.31 2.72
N VAL A 294 3.28 24.47 1.97
CA VAL A 294 3.64 23.12 1.58
C VAL A 294 3.31 22.95 0.11
N TYR A 295 4.08 22.15 -0.62
CA TYR A 295 4.02 22.15 -2.09
C TYR A 295 3.27 21.00 -2.71
N VAL A 296 3.07 19.91 -1.99
CA VAL A 296 2.33 18.73 -2.46
C VAL A 296 1.32 18.28 -1.41
N PHE A 297 0.14 17.87 -1.88
CA PHE A 297 -0.91 17.34 -1.02
C PHE A 297 -1.61 16.20 -1.76
N GLY A 298 -1.29 14.96 -1.37
CA GLY A 298 -1.85 13.77 -2.00
C GLY A 298 -0.81 12.82 -2.56
N THR A 299 0.33 12.72 -1.91
CA THR A 299 1.34 11.75 -2.35
C THR A 299 1.13 10.40 -1.71
N ASN A 300 0.53 10.32 -0.49
CA ASN A 300 0.53 9.03 0.16
C ASN A 300 -0.23 8.84 1.45
N VAL A 301 -0.65 7.58 1.64
CA VAL A 301 -1.11 7.05 2.92
C VAL A 301 0.00 7.14 3.97
N GLY A 302 -0.28 7.77 5.10
CA GLY A 302 0.58 7.74 6.28
C GLY A 302 1.31 9.02 6.63
N LEU A 303 1.92 9.74 5.67
CA LEU A 303 2.48 11.06 5.94
C LEU A 303 1.62 12.18 5.37
N ASN A 304 1.22 12.06 4.12
CA ASN A 304 0.43 13.07 3.41
C ASN A 304 -0.75 12.39 2.71
N PRO A 305 -1.88 12.19 3.41
CA PRO A 305 -2.99 11.34 2.95
C PRO A 305 -3.78 11.94 1.77
N GLY A 306 -3.47 13.15 1.35
CA GLY A 306 -4.13 13.79 0.25
C GLY A 306 -5.31 14.69 0.62
N VAL A 307 -5.71 15.50 -0.35
CA VAL A 307 -6.94 16.29 -0.26
C VAL A 307 -8.12 15.33 -0.29
N GLN A 308 -9.08 15.55 0.60
CA GLN A 308 -10.27 14.70 0.64
C GLN A 308 -11.07 14.84 -0.67
N PRO A 309 -11.67 13.74 -1.19
CA PRO A 309 -12.31 13.72 -2.50
C PRO A 309 -13.30 14.85 -2.75
N GLN A 310 -14.06 15.25 -1.73
CA GLN A 310 -15.04 16.34 -1.81
C GLN A 310 -14.41 17.73 -1.96
N ASP A 311 -13.14 17.90 -1.56
CA ASP A 311 -12.47 19.21 -1.53
C ASP A 311 -11.54 19.42 -2.74
N ILE A 312 -11.23 18.37 -3.53
CA ILE A 312 -10.22 18.42 -4.60
C ILE A 312 -10.58 19.45 -5.67
N VAL A 313 -11.77 19.33 -6.27
CA VAL A 313 -12.21 20.21 -7.37
C VAL A 313 -12.34 21.65 -6.88
N THR A 314 -12.93 21.85 -5.70
CA THR A 314 -13.08 23.17 -5.09
C THR A 314 -11.71 23.81 -4.85
N THR A 315 -10.77 23.06 -4.25
CA THR A 315 -9.41 23.56 -3.98
C THR A 315 -8.70 23.96 -5.26
N LYS A 316 -8.79 23.13 -6.32
CA LYS A 316 -8.20 23.46 -7.62
C LYS A 316 -8.80 24.72 -8.24
N ARG A 317 -10.13 24.89 -8.17
CA ARG A 317 -10.82 26.07 -8.72
C ARG A 317 -10.53 27.35 -7.94
N GLU A 318 -10.48 27.27 -6.62
CA GLU A 318 -10.14 28.41 -5.75
C GLU A 318 -8.67 28.82 -5.89
N THR A 319 -7.78 27.85 -6.05
CA THR A 319 -6.34 28.07 -6.21
C THR A 319 -5.91 27.65 -7.61
N LYS A 320 -6.22 28.47 -8.61
CA LYS A 320 -6.05 28.16 -10.05
C LYS A 320 -4.63 27.76 -10.43
N ALA A 321 -3.64 28.31 -9.72
CA ALA A 321 -2.23 28.00 -9.97
C ALA A 321 -1.82 26.56 -9.66
N LEU A 322 -2.59 25.83 -8.84
CA LEU A 322 -2.29 24.43 -8.54
C LEU A 322 -2.40 23.56 -9.79
N SER A 323 -1.57 22.55 -9.90
CA SER A 323 -1.73 21.44 -10.83
C SER A 323 -2.50 20.32 -10.14
N MET A 324 -3.47 19.73 -10.86
CA MET A 324 -4.22 18.55 -10.40
C MET A 324 -3.82 17.37 -11.28
N TYR A 325 -3.39 16.29 -10.65
CA TYR A 325 -2.97 15.07 -11.33
C TYR A 325 -3.87 13.91 -10.94
N GLN A 326 -4.08 13.00 -11.86
CA GLN A 326 -4.85 11.79 -11.66
C GLN A 326 -3.97 10.56 -11.84
N TRP A 327 -4.15 9.57 -10.99
CA TRP A 327 -3.55 8.24 -11.14
C TRP A 327 -4.44 7.16 -10.53
N LEU A 328 -4.19 5.91 -10.91
CA LEU A 328 -4.80 4.76 -10.27
C LEU A 328 -3.80 4.14 -9.29
N PRO A 329 -4.05 4.16 -7.98
CA PRO A 329 -3.15 3.54 -7.03
C PRO A 329 -3.01 2.03 -7.26
N SER A 330 -1.77 1.53 -7.19
CA SER A 330 -1.45 0.11 -7.33
C SER A 330 -0.85 -0.41 -6.03
N THR A 331 -1.41 -1.48 -5.50
CA THR A 331 -0.86 -2.17 -4.32
C THR A 331 -1.39 -3.60 -4.23
N ALA A 332 -0.52 -4.56 -3.93
CA ALA A 332 -0.93 -5.93 -3.63
C ALA A 332 -1.75 -6.01 -2.35
N ASN A 333 -1.49 -5.10 -1.43
CA ASN A 333 -2.14 -5.04 -0.14
C ASN A 333 -3.41 -4.18 -0.20
N PRO A 334 -4.61 -4.76 -0.07
CA PRO A 334 -5.84 -3.97 -0.03
C PRO A 334 -5.82 -3.03 1.18
N THR A 335 -6.38 -1.84 1.03
CA THR A 335 -6.41 -0.82 2.10
C THR A 335 -6.98 -1.38 3.40
N ALA A 336 -8.02 -2.21 3.31
CA ALA A 336 -8.59 -2.92 4.44
C ALA A 336 -9.39 -4.16 3.98
N MET A 337 -9.73 -5.01 4.94
CA MET A 337 -10.53 -6.20 4.74
C MET A 337 -11.30 -6.60 5.99
N ILE A 338 -12.39 -7.33 5.81
CA ILE A 338 -12.99 -8.13 6.87
C ILE A 338 -12.11 -9.36 7.08
N GLY A 339 -11.49 -9.44 8.24
CA GLY A 339 -10.85 -10.67 8.73
C GLY A 339 -11.80 -11.40 9.65
N PHE A 340 -12.02 -12.68 9.40
CA PHE A 340 -12.89 -13.50 10.23
C PHE A 340 -12.16 -14.03 11.45
N GLY A 341 -12.86 -14.05 12.58
CA GLY A 341 -12.44 -14.73 13.80
C GLY A 341 -12.96 -16.16 13.81
N TRP A 342 -12.09 -17.11 14.07
CA TRP A 342 -12.42 -18.54 14.08
C TRP A 342 -12.76 -19.07 15.47
N SER A 343 -12.59 -18.23 16.51
CA SER A 343 -12.94 -18.62 17.90
C SER A 343 -14.44 -18.77 18.09
N PRO A 344 -14.88 -19.72 18.94
CA PRO A 344 -16.28 -19.87 19.33
C PRO A 344 -16.85 -18.59 19.94
N ILE A 345 -18.13 -18.33 19.69
CA ILE A 345 -18.87 -17.18 20.23
C ILE A 345 -19.93 -17.73 21.19
N GLY A 346 -19.88 -17.34 22.46
CA GLY A 346 -20.84 -17.81 23.45
C GLY A 346 -20.91 -19.35 23.58
N GLY A 347 -19.78 -20.03 23.36
CA GLY A 347 -19.69 -21.50 23.39
C GLY A 347 -20.13 -22.20 22.09
N GLN A 348 -20.64 -21.46 21.11
CA GLN A 348 -21.00 -22.00 19.79
C GLN A 348 -19.86 -21.78 18.80
N LYS A 349 -19.72 -22.68 17.81
CA LYS A 349 -18.73 -22.55 16.74
C LYS A 349 -18.87 -21.22 16.03
N SER A 350 -17.75 -20.64 15.60
CA SER A 350 -17.76 -19.42 14.79
C SER A 350 -18.65 -19.61 13.54
N PRO A 351 -19.56 -18.68 13.24
CA PRO A 351 -20.38 -18.73 12.03
C PRO A 351 -19.54 -18.69 10.74
N PHE A 352 -18.34 -18.14 10.81
CA PHE A 352 -17.44 -18.00 9.66
C PHE A 352 -16.65 -19.27 9.31
N LEU A 353 -16.79 -20.34 10.07
CA LEU A 353 -16.31 -21.67 9.67
C LEU A 353 -17.07 -22.23 8.46
N ASP A 354 -18.30 -21.76 8.19
CA ASP A 354 -19.10 -22.16 7.04
C ASP A 354 -18.78 -21.30 5.81
N ASP A 355 -18.34 -21.93 4.71
CA ASP A 355 -17.99 -21.24 3.45
C ASP A 355 -19.17 -20.40 2.93
N ARG A 356 -20.43 -20.90 3.09
CA ARG A 356 -21.64 -20.20 2.63
C ARG A 356 -21.82 -18.85 3.30
N VAL A 357 -21.46 -18.74 4.57
CA VAL A 357 -21.54 -17.46 5.32
C VAL A 357 -20.55 -16.45 4.79
N ARG A 358 -19.30 -16.85 4.54
CA ARG A 358 -18.27 -15.98 3.98
C ARG A 358 -18.59 -15.54 2.55
N GLN A 359 -19.10 -16.48 1.74
CA GLN A 359 -19.59 -16.20 0.39
C GLN A 359 -20.78 -15.22 0.41
N ALA A 360 -21.72 -15.38 1.35
CA ALA A 360 -22.83 -14.45 1.52
C ALA A 360 -22.36 -13.04 1.90
N VAL A 361 -21.37 -12.93 2.78
CA VAL A 361 -20.73 -11.62 3.11
C VAL A 361 -20.15 -10.97 1.85
N ALA A 362 -19.40 -11.72 1.04
CA ALA A 362 -18.81 -11.18 -0.18
C ALA A 362 -19.85 -10.72 -1.21
N MET A 363 -20.95 -11.48 -1.35
CA MET A 363 -22.07 -11.17 -2.27
C MET A 363 -22.98 -10.06 -1.76
N SER A 364 -22.97 -9.76 -0.46
CA SER A 364 -23.76 -8.66 0.10
C SER A 364 -23.20 -7.28 -0.20
N PHE A 365 -21.93 -7.17 -0.61
CA PHE A 365 -21.26 -5.89 -0.84
C PHE A 365 -21.65 -5.28 -2.20
N ASP A 366 -22.41 -4.19 -2.18
CA ASP A 366 -22.60 -3.32 -3.34
C ASP A 366 -21.31 -2.52 -3.59
N ARG A 367 -20.43 -3.10 -4.41
CA ARG A 367 -19.10 -2.55 -4.67
C ARG A 367 -19.15 -1.20 -5.37
N ASP A 368 -20.06 -1.06 -6.33
CA ASP A 368 -20.19 0.20 -7.06
C ASP A 368 -20.68 1.34 -6.16
N THR A 369 -21.72 1.08 -5.35
CA THR A 369 -22.23 2.08 -4.40
C THR A 369 -21.22 2.42 -3.33
N PHE A 370 -20.45 1.44 -2.85
CA PHE A 370 -19.38 1.67 -1.90
C PHE A 370 -18.28 2.55 -2.50
N LEU A 371 -17.82 2.23 -3.71
CA LEU A 371 -16.80 3.02 -4.40
C LEU A 371 -17.30 4.44 -4.68
N ASP A 372 -18.51 4.60 -5.17
CA ASP A 372 -19.09 5.94 -5.37
C ASP A 372 -19.15 6.74 -4.06
N THR A 373 -19.52 6.10 -2.96
CA THR A 373 -19.64 6.76 -1.66
C THR A 373 -18.31 7.27 -1.11
N PHE A 374 -17.24 6.44 -1.20
CA PHE A 374 -15.97 6.73 -0.55
C PHE A 374 -14.93 7.36 -1.49
N TYR A 375 -15.12 7.27 -2.79
CA TYR A 375 -14.24 7.88 -3.79
C TYR A 375 -14.91 9.00 -4.60
N ASN A 376 -16.18 9.33 -4.26
CA ASN A 376 -16.93 10.45 -4.86
C ASN A 376 -17.04 10.38 -6.40
N ILE A 377 -17.14 9.17 -6.95
CA ILE A 377 -17.05 8.90 -8.39
C ILE A 377 -18.09 9.69 -9.18
N SER A 378 -19.38 9.59 -8.80
CA SER A 378 -20.47 10.30 -9.50
C SER A 378 -20.30 11.83 -9.47
N ALA A 379 -19.67 12.38 -8.47
CA ALA A 379 -19.40 13.82 -8.41
C ALA A 379 -18.25 14.20 -9.34
N PHE A 380 -17.18 13.41 -9.40
CA PHE A 380 -16.08 13.65 -10.34
C PHE A 380 -16.52 13.47 -11.80
N GLU A 381 -17.32 12.44 -12.12
CA GLU A 381 -17.88 12.25 -13.46
C GLU A 381 -18.76 13.42 -13.91
N LYS A 382 -19.55 14.00 -13.00
CA LYS A 382 -20.35 15.22 -13.31
C LYS A 382 -19.49 16.44 -13.61
N GLU A 383 -18.29 16.49 -13.05
CA GLU A 383 -17.30 17.54 -13.34
C GLU A 383 -16.52 17.27 -14.64
N GLY A 384 -16.80 16.16 -15.32
CA GLY A 384 -16.11 15.76 -16.55
C GLY A 384 -14.77 15.08 -16.33
N LEU A 385 -14.50 14.61 -15.11
CA LEU A 385 -13.29 13.88 -14.74
C LEU A 385 -13.47 12.39 -15.00
N PRO A 386 -12.58 11.70 -15.72
CA PRO A 386 -12.68 10.27 -15.95
C PRO A 386 -12.33 9.51 -14.66
N MET A 387 -13.10 8.47 -14.36
CA MET A 387 -12.89 7.64 -13.16
C MET A 387 -12.72 6.18 -13.55
N GLU A 388 -11.59 5.61 -13.20
CA GLU A 388 -11.34 4.17 -13.30
C GLU A 388 -11.54 3.50 -11.95
N THR A 389 -12.11 2.29 -11.96
CA THR A 389 -12.36 1.52 -10.75
C THR A 389 -11.90 0.08 -10.93
N TYR A 390 -11.38 -0.51 -9.84
CA TYR A 390 -11.07 -1.94 -9.79
C TYR A 390 -11.66 -2.56 -8.54
N TYR A 391 -12.28 -3.73 -8.69
CA TYR A 391 -12.71 -4.51 -7.55
C TYR A 391 -11.51 -5.26 -6.97
N TYR A 392 -11.34 -5.15 -5.66
CA TYR A 392 -10.40 -6.01 -4.98
C TYR A 392 -10.92 -7.45 -4.93
N THR A 393 -10.00 -8.37 -5.12
CA THR A 393 -10.25 -9.81 -4.98
C THR A 393 -9.69 -10.30 -3.63
N ALA A 394 -9.02 -11.44 -3.58
CA ALA A 394 -8.27 -11.84 -2.40
C ALA A 394 -7.04 -10.96 -2.12
N MET A 395 -6.72 -10.05 -3.04
CA MET A 395 -5.64 -9.07 -2.92
C MET A 395 -6.10 -7.69 -3.43
N GLY A 396 -5.25 -6.67 -3.27
CA GLY A 396 -5.42 -5.36 -3.88
C GLY A 396 -5.19 -5.37 -5.39
N TYR A 397 -5.18 -4.19 -5.99
CA TYR A 397 -4.95 -4.03 -7.42
C TYR A 397 -3.44 -3.93 -7.74
N VAL A 398 -2.98 -4.80 -8.62
CA VAL A 398 -1.63 -4.75 -9.22
C VAL A 398 -1.79 -4.97 -10.72
N PRO A 399 -1.32 -4.04 -11.58
CA PRO A 399 -1.38 -4.19 -13.03
C PRO A 399 -0.82 -5.55 -13.49
N ASP A 400 -1.44 -6.14 -14.49
CA ASP A 400 -1.09 -7.43 -15.11
C ASP A 400 -1.20 -8.67 -14.20
N VAL A 401 -1.35 -8.51 -12.90
CA VAL A 401 -1.44 -9.60 -11.92
C VAL A 401 -2.88 -9.84 -11.46
N THR A 402 -3.59 -8.77 -11.12
CA THR A 402 -4.95 -8.88 -10.55
C THR A 402 -5.98 -9.17 -11.63
N LEU A 403 -6.77 -10.21 -11.42
CA LEU A 403 -7.92 -10.49 -12.27
C LEU A 403 -9.11 -9.61 -11.88
N ASP A 404 -9.80 -9.06 -12.87
CA ASP A 404 -11.05 -8.33 -12.64
C ASP A 404 -12.24 -9.31 -12.60
N PRO A 405 -12.95 -9.44 -11.46
CA PRO A 405 -14.09 -10.35 -11.37
C PRO A 405 -15.31 -9.90 -12.19
N ARG A 406 -15.30 -8.67 -12.72
CA ARG A 406 -16.33 -8.20 -13.68
C ARG A 406 -16.20 -8.89 -15.04
N ASP A 407 -15.00 -9.33 -15.41
CA ASP A 407 -14.76 -10.21 -16.55
C ASP A 407 -14.84 -11.69 -16.10
N ALA A 408 -16.07 -12.19 -15.96
CA ALA A 408 -16.31 -13.58 -15.54
C ALA A 408 -15.71 -14.62 -16.49
N LYS A 409 -15.49 -14.30 -17.77
CA LYS A 409 -14.86 -15.19 -18.75
C LYS A 409 -13.40 -15.47 -18.39
N THR A 410 -12.65 -14.45 -18.03
CA THR A 410 -11.25 -14.56 -17.62
C THR A 410 -11.12 -15.03 -16.17
N PHE A 411 -11.99 -14.53 -15.28
CA PHE A 411 -11.94 -14.86 -13.86
C PHE A 411 -12.43 -16.30 -13.55
N GLY A 412 -13.49 -16.76 -14.23
CA GLY A 412 -14.12 -18.05 -14.01
C GLY A 412 -15.34 -18.01 -13.08
N ASP A 413 -15.91 -19.19 -12.77
CA ASP A 413 -17.20 -19.35 -12.08
C ASP A 413 -17.30 -18.68 -10.71
N ASN A 414 -16.18 -18.53 -10.02
CA ASN A 414 -16.14 -17.92 -8.69
C ASN A 414 -16.25 -16.38 -8.74
N ALA A 415 -16.23 -15.75 -9.92
CA ALA A 415 -16.54 -14.33 -10.11
C ALA A 415 -17.90 -13.93 -9.49
N LYS A 416 -18.86 -14.87 -9.47
CA LYS A 416 -20.20 -14.67 -8.88
C LYS A 416 -20.16 -14.17 -7.43
N TYR A 417 -19.15 -14.52 -6.65
CA TYR A 417 -19.04 -14.09 -5.25
C TYR A 417 -18.63 -12.62 -5.10
N TYR A 418 -18.17 -11.99 -6.18
CA TYR A 418 -17.90 -10.54 -6.23
C TYR A 418 -19.07 -9.76 -6.83
N THR A 419 -20.12 -10.43 -7.29
CA THR A 419 -21.33 -9.79 -7.81
C THR A 419 -22.29 -9.52 -6.67
N TYR A 420 -22.77 -8.27 -6.55
CA TYR A 420 -23.80 -7.90 -5.58
C TYR A 420 -25.10 -8.68 -5.86
N ASN A 421 -25.47 -9.56 -4.95
CA ASN A 421 -26.67 -10.41 -5.09
C ASN A 421 -27.25 -10.76 -3.72
N VAL A 422 -28.06 -9.86 -3.19
CA VAL A 422 -28.75 -10.01 -1.89
C VAL A 422 -29.64 -11.25 -1.85
N ALA A 423 -30.34 -11.57 -2.94
CA ALA A 423 -31.25 -12.71 -2.97
C ALA A 423 -30.50 -14.04 -2.79
N GLU A 424 -29.37 -14.22 -3.48
CA GLU A 424 -28.55 -15.43 -3.34
C GLU A 424 -27.83 -15.47 -2.00
N ALA A 425 -27.31 -14.34 -1.54
CA ALA A 425 -26.68 -14.24 -0.22
C ALA A 425 -27.64 -14.62 0.91
N LYS A 426 -28.90 -14.17 0.85
CA LYS A 426 -29.97 -14.60 1.82
C LYS A 426 -30.20 -16.11 1.81
N LYS A 427 -30.19 -16.75 0.63
CA LYS A 427 -30.34 -18.23 0.56
C LYS A 427 -29.16 -18.93 1.22
N LEU A 428 -27.93 -18.45 0.99
CA LEU A 428 -26.71 -19.00 1.62
C LEU A 428 -26.77 -18.86 3.15
N VAL A 429 -27.18 -17.70 3.67
CA VAL A 429 -27.34 -17.48 5.11
C VAL A 429 -28.44 -18.37 5.69
N ALA A 430 -29.61 -18.46 5.03
CA ALA A 430 -30.71 -19.32 5.49
C ALA A 430 -30.31 -20.81 5.48
N ALA A 431 -29.54 -21.24 4.48
CA ALA A 431 -29.04 -22.62 4.41
C ALA A 431 -27.98 -22.92 5.48
N ALA A 432 -27.19 -21.93 5.89
CA ALA A 432 -26.25 -22.08 6.99
C ALA A 432 -26.93 -22.01 8.36
N PHE A 433 -27.97 -21.20 8.50
CA PHE A 433 -28.68 -20.94 9.77
C PHE A 433 -30.21 -21.11 9.62
N PRO A 434 -30.75 -22.31 9.54
CA PRO A 434 -32.19 -22.54 9.38
C PRO A 434 -33.04 -21.91 10.50
N ASN A 435 -32.46 -21.73 11.69
CA ASN A 435 -33.12 -21.13 12.87
C ASN A 435 -32.71 -19.65 13.08
N GLY A 436 -32.10 -19.01 12.09
CA GLY A 436 -31.58 -17.63 12.15
C GLY A 436 -30.11 -17.56 12.52
N ALA A 437 -29.40 -16.58 11.96
CA ALA A 437 -27.98 -16.38 12.21
C ALA A 437 -27.75 -15.90 13.65
N PRO A 438 -26.65 -16.34 14.30
CA PRO A 438 -26.25 -15.82 15.60
C PRO A 438 -25.76 -14.37 15.49
N GLU A 439 -25.81 -13.64 16.61
CA GLU A 439 -25.10 -12.38 16.77
C GLU A 439 -23.60 -12.62 16.89
N TYR A 440 -22.81 -11.69 16.36
CA TYR A 440 -21.35 -11.72 16.46
C TYR A 440 -20.73 -10.33 16.54
N PRO A 441 -19.59 -10.16 17.25
CA PRO A 441 -18.91 -8.89 17.32
C PRO A 441 -18.38 -8.44 15.95
N SER A 442 -18.69 -7.19 15.57
CA SER A 442 -18.04 -6.46 14.47
C SER A 442 -17.00 -5.51 15.08
N GLN A 443 -15.75 -5.92 15.08
CA GLN A 443 -14.67 -5.22 15.77
C GLN A 443 -13.99 -4.20 14.86
N TYR A 444 -13.78 -2.98 15.35
CA TYR A 444 -13.09 -1.93 14.64
C TYR A 444 -12.43 -0.91 15.59
N ILE A 445 -11.40 -0.24 15.11
CA ILE A 445 -10.69 0.76 15.90
C ILE A 445 -11.45 2.08 15.98
N THR A 446 -11.30 2.78 17.09
CA THR A 446 -11.90 4.12 17.31
C THR A 446 -10.94 5.26 17.00
N GLN A 447 -9.65 4.99 16.93
CA GLN A 447 -8.64 6.00 16.63
C GLN A 447 -8.68 6.39 15.15
N LEU A 448 -8.47 7.68 14.89
CA LEU A 448 -8.55 8.26 13.55
C LEU A 448 -7.23 8.14 12.74
N PHE A 449 -6.35 7.21 13.05
CA PHE A 449 -5.07 7.03 12.35
C PHE A 449 -5.23 6.83 10.83
N PHE A 450 -6.33 6.19 10.42
CA PHE A 450 -6.64 5.90 9.02
C PHE A 450 -7.76 6.81 8.48
N GLY A 451 -8.06 7.90 9.19
CA GLY A 451 -9.12 8.85 8.85
C GLY A 451 -10.53 8.43 9.30
N ALA A 452 -11.45 9.39 9.30
CA ALA A 452 -12.85 9.15 9.70
C ALA A 452 -13.58 8.16 8.78
N ASP A 453 -13.23 8.11 7.51
CA ASP A 453 -13.83 7.19 6.54
C ASP A 453 -13.53 5.73 6.85
N PHE A 454 -12.44 5.42 7.53
CA PHE A 454 -12.13 4.06 7.94
C PHE A 454 -13.24 3.49 8.85
N ILE A 455 -13.73 4.28 9.80
CA ILE A 455 -14.82 3.88 10.69
C ILE A 455 -16.15 3.83 9.92
N ARG A 456 -16.44 4.83 9.10
CA ARG A 456 -17.66 4.89 8.29
C ARG A 456 -17.82 3.70 7.33
N ARG A 457 -16.69 3.16 6.81
CA ARG A 457 -16.70 1.97 5.98
C ARG A 457 -17.24 0.75 6.73
N VAL A 458 -16.89 0.61 8.01
CA VAL A 458 -17.40 -0.50 8.85
C VAL A 458 -18.92 -0.45 8.98
N GLU A 459 -19.48 0.73 9.23
CA GLU A 459 -20.93 0.93 9.35
C GLU A 459 -21.67 0.50 8.08
N VAL A 460 -21.11 0.82 6.90
CA VAL A 460 -21.67 0.41 5.61
C VAL A 460 -21.58 -1.10 5.40
N LEU A 461 -20.42 -1.72 5.74
CA LEU A 461 -20.24 -3.17 5.61
C LEU A 461 -21.13 -3.94 6.56
N ASP A 462 -21.33 -3.45 7.79
CA ASP A 462 -22.30 -4.02 8.75
C ASP A 462 -23.74 -3.92 8.23
N ALA A 463 -24.10 -2.82 7.58
CA ALA A 463 -25.43 -2.64 7.00
C ALA A 463 -25.67 -3.67 5.85
N TYR A 464 -24.69 -3.87 4.97
CA TYR A 464 -24.78 -4.89 3.93
C TYR A 464 -24.94 -6.31 4.51
N ALA A 465 -24.20 -6.64 5.56
CA ALA A 465 -24.34 -7.93 6.22
C ALA A 465 -25.73 -8.12 6.87
N LYS A 466 -26.26 -7.07 7.51
CA LYS A 466 -27.62 -7.11 8.09
C LYS A 466 -28.69 -7.28 7.03
N GLU A 467 -28.53 -6.71 5.86
CA GLU A 467 -29.48 -6.86 4.75
C GLU A 467 -29.64 -8.31 4.32
N VAL A 468 -28.60 -9.13 4.41
CA VAL A 468 -28.65 -10.56 4.05
C VAL A 468 -29.00 -11.49 5.22
N GLY A 469 -29.34 -10.93 6.39
CA GLY A 469 -29.80 -11.70 7.56
C GLY A 469 -28.71 -12.07 8.56
N LEU A 470 -27.48 -11.57 8.38
CA LEU A 470 -26.41 -11.66 9.38
C LEU A 470 -26.62 -10.63 10.49
N LYS A 471 -26.03 -10.85 11.67
CA LYS A 471 -26.25 -10.01 12.85
C LYS A 471 -24.95 -9.46 13.45
N PRO A 472 -24.21 -8.60 12.73
CA PRO A 472 -23.04 -7.91 13.31
C PRO A 472 -23.47 -6.97 14.43
N VAL A 473 -22.79 -7.05 15.57
CA VAL A 473 -22.94 -6.14 16.71
C VAL A 473 -21.68 -5.28 16.78
N PRO A 474 -21.79 -3.96 16.54
CA PRO A 474 -20.64 -3.06 16.56
C PRO A 474 -19.88 -3.13 17.87
N LYS A 475 -18.58 -3.39 17.80
CA LYS A 475 -17.66 -3.46 18.94
C LYS A 475 -16.44 -2.58 18.70
N PRO A 476 -16.50 -1.30 19.07
CA PRO A 476 -15.33 -0.43 19.01
C PRO A 476 -14.28 -0.89 20.01
N ILE A 477 -13.01 -0.90 19.59
CA ILE A 477 -11.87 -1.38 20.39
C ILE A 477 -10.70 -0.40 20.28
N ASP A 478 -9.85 -0.38 21.32
CA ASP A 478 -8.62 0.41 21.33
C ASP A 478 -7.55 -0.20 20.42
N TYR A 479 -6.82 0.64 19.70
CA TYR A 479 -5.79 0.19 18.76
C TYR A 479 -4.64 -0.57 19.43
N ASN A 480 -4.11 -0.03 20.53
CA ASN A 480 -2.93 -0.59 21.19
C ASN A 480 -3.28 -1.70 22.20
N LEU A 481 -4.40 -1.54 22.92
CA LEU A 481 -4.79 -2.47 24.01
C LEU A 481 -5.50 -3.72 23.50
N ASP A 482 -6.24 -3.60 22.40
CA ASP A 482 -7.11 -4.67 21.91
C ASP A 482 -6.81 -5.05 20.45
N TYR A 483 -6.79 -4.07 19.55
CA TYR A 483 -6.73 -4.37 18.12
C TYR A 483 -5.41 -5.04 17.72
N LEU A 484 -4.27 -4.45 18.08
CA LEU A 484 -2.97 -5.05 17.75
C LEU A 484 -2.79 -6.42 18.42
N PRO A 485 -2.91 -6.58 19.76
CA PRO A 485 -2.59 -7.85 20.40
C PRO A 485 -3.68 -8.92 20.27
N LYS A 486 -4.97 -8.55 20.15
CA LYS A 486 -6.09 -9.51 20.23
C LYS A 486 -6.79 -9.74 18.88
N VAL A 487 -6.47 -8.95 17.83
CA VAL A 487 -7.04 -9.09 16.49
C VAL A 487 -5.94 -9.27 15.45
N VAL A 488 -5.01 -8.31 15.37
CA VAL A 488 -3.99 -8.30 14.30
C VAL A 488 -2.99 -9.43 14.47
N THR A 489 -2.42 -9.59 15.67
CA THR A 489 -1.44 -10.64 15.97
C THR A 489 -2.06 -11.96 16.41
N ALA A 490 -3.37 -12.00 16.59
CA ALA A 490 -4.09 -13.19 17.06
C ALA A 490 -4.25 -14.29 16.00
N GLN A 491 -3.88 -14.02 14.73
CA GLN A 491 -3.96 -15.00 13.63
C GLN A 491 -5.34 -15.67 13.56
N GLY A 492 -6.41 -14.86 13.60
CA GLY A 492 -7.79 -15.35 13.56
C GLY A 492 -8.34 -15.88 14.89
N LYS A 493 -7.56 -15.95 15.97
CA LYS A 493 -8.01 -16.39 17.32
C LYS A 493 -8.78 -15.28 18.04
N PHE A 494 -9.86 -14.82 17.46
CA PHE A 494 -10.78 -13.84 18.05
C PHE A 494 -12.23 -14.17 17.68
N GLU A 495 -13.20 -13.55 18.33
CA GLU A 495 -14.63 -13.74 18.09
C GLU A 495 -15.15 -12.77 17.03
N GLY A 496 -16.08 -13.23 16.21
CA GLY A 496 -16.77 -12.41 15.22
C GLY A 496 -15.92 -12.08 14.01
N TRP A 497 -16.03 -10.89 13.50
CA TRP A 497 -15.16 -10.36 12.47
C TRP A 497 -14.48 -9.07 12.90
N ALA A 498 -13.42 -8.69 12.19
CA ALA A 498 -12.76 -7.43 12.42
C ALA A 498 -12.47 -6.73 11.09
N TYR A 499 -12.74 -5.43 11.02
CA TYR A 499 -12.28 -4.61 9.92
C TYR A 499 -10.79 -4.33 10.11
N ARG A 500 -9.99 -5.04 9.35
CA ARG A 500 -8.54 -5.07 9.49
C ARG A 500 -7.88 -4.22 8.43
N PHE A 501 -7.01 -3.33 8.87
CA PHE A 501 -6.05 -2.69 7.98
C PHE A 501 -5.03 -3.73 7.50
N GLY A 502 -4.64 -3.64 6.24
CA GLY A 502 -3.65 -4.55 5.68
C GLY A 502 -2.25 -3.98 5.83
N ALA A 503 -1.30 -4.84 6.18
CA ALA A 503 0.13 -4.58 6.06
C ALA A 503 0.82 -5.85 5.58
N THR A 504 1.85 -5.70 4.76
CA THR A 504 2.73 -6.79 4.29
C THR A 504 4.18 -6.40 4.48
N SER A 505 5.10 -7.35 4.36
CA SER A 505 6.53 -7.08 4.46
C SER A 505 7.11 -6.47 3.19
N SER A 506 6.42 -6.60 2.06
CA SER A 506 6.83 -5.98 0.80
C SER A 506 5.63 -5.69 -0.10
N ALA A 507 5.90 -5.02 -1.23
CA ALA A 507 4.89 -4.73 -2.25
C ALA A 507 4.63 -5.90 -3.21
N ASP A 508 5.41 -6.97 -3.14
CA ASP A 508 5.32 -8.12 -4.04
C ASP A 508 4.01 -8.91 -3.81
N PRO A 509 3.26 -9.24 -4.87
CA PRO A 509 2.05 -10.04 -4.77
C PRO A 509 2.23 -11.42 -4.13
N VAL A 510 3.35 -12.11 -4.38
CA VAL A 510 3.65 -13.42 -3.75
C VAL A 510 3.84 -13.24 -2.25
N ASP A 511 4.60 -12.22 -1.86
CA ASP A 511 4.83 -11.93 -0.44
C ASP A 511 3.51 -11.62 0.29
N TYR A 512 2.60 -10.88 -0.35
CA TYR A 512 1.26 -10.64 0.19
C TYR A 512 0.53 -11.94 0.49
N TYR A 513 0.53 -12.91 -0.46
CA TYR A 513 -0.14 -14.18 -0.26
C TYR A 513 0.55 -15.05 0.80
N VAL A 514 1.88 -15.10 0.80
CA VAL A 514 2.66 -15.77 1.87
C VAL A 514 2.28 -15.21 3.23
N TRP A 515 2.30 -13.90 3.37
CA TRP A 515 2.02 -13.21 4.62
C TRP A 515 0.59 -13.45 5.12
N ARG A 516 -0.38 -13.40 4.22
CA ARG A 516 -1.80 -13.37 4.57
C ARG A 516 -2.44 -14.76 4.62
N TYR A 517 -2.07 -15.64 3.72
CA TYR A 517 -2.81 -16.87 3.45
C TYR A 517 -2.02 -18.15 3.70
N HIS A 518 -0.68 -18.13 3.69
CA HIS A 518 0.09 -19.34 3.89
C HIS A 518 0.07 -19.78 5.36
N SER A 519 -0.25 -21.07 5.63
CA SER A 519 -0.39 -21.61 6.98
C SER A 519 0.89 -21.51 7.84
N LYS A 520 2.06 -21.50 7.19
CA LYS A 520 3.39 -21.45 7.83
C LYS A 520 4.08 -20.10 7.67
N SER A 521 3.33 -19.03 7.39
CA SER A 521 3.94 -17.73 7.07
C SER A 521 4.80 -17.14 8.18
N GLY A 522 4.58 -17.53 9.43
CA GLY A 522 5.23 -16.93 10.60
C GLY A 522 4.85 -15.46 10.82
N ALA A 523 3.98 -14.91 9.98
CA ALA A 523 3.51 -13.55 10.10
C ALA A 523 2.67 -13.40 11.36
N THR A 524 3.22 -12.73 12.36
CA THR A 524 2.52 -12.46 13.62
C THR A 524 1.43 -11.41 13.48
N SER A 525 1.46 -10.60 12.42
CA SER A 525 0.55 -9.46 12.26
C SER A 525 -0.34 -9.52 11.02
N GLY A 526 -0.35 -10.60 10.27
CA GLY A 526 -1.05 -10.61 8.99
C GLY A 526 -1.92 -11.82 8.72
N ALA A 527 -1.53 -12.98 9.20
CA ALA A 527 -2.16 -14.23 8.90
C ALA A 527 -3.66 -14.27 9.26
N LEU A 528 -4.46 -14.89 8.40
CA LEU A 528 -5.91 -15.02 8.60
C LEU A 528 -6.26 -16.19 9.51
N GLY A 529 -5.38 -17.19 9.64
CA GLY A 529 -5.53 -18.30 10.57
C GLY A 529 -6.72 -19.25 10.28
N PHE A 530 -7.10 -19.36 9.02
CA PHE A 530 -8.17 -20.26 8.58
C PHE A 530 -7.71 -21.72 8.48
N ASP A 531 -8.66 -22.62 8.26
CA ASP A 531 -8.44 -24.02 7.90
C ASP A 531 -9.53 -24.55 6.94
N VAL A 532 -9.17 -25.53 6.11
CA VAL A 532 -10.10 -26.13 5.14
C VAL A 532 -11.10 -27.09 5.78
N GLY A 533 -10.77 -27.60 6.94
CA GLY A 533 -11.62 -28.53 7.69
C GLY A 533 -12.71 -27.86 8.50
N ASN A 534 -12.72 -26.52 8.53
CA ASN A 534 -13.65 -25.73 9.32
C ASN A 534 -13.68 -26.14 10.81
N LYS A 535 -12.54 -26.52 11.35
CA LYS A 535 -12.36 -26.96 12.75
C LYS A 535 -12.05 -25.81 13.69
N GLY A 536 -11.52 -24.70 13.14
CA GLY A 536 -10.99 -23.57 13.89
C GLY A 536 -9.58 -23.81 14.46
N ASP A 537 -8.84 -24.81 13.93
CA ASP A 537 -7.51 -25.21 14.39
C ASP A 537 -6.37 -24.45 13.71
N GLN A 538 -6.68 -23.57 12.74
CA GLN A 538 -5.73 -22.76 12.00
C GLN A 538 -4.71 -23.57 11.18
N SER A 539 -5.05 -24.81 10.81
CA SER A 539 -4.15 -25.69 10.04
C SER A 539 -3.93 -25.24 8.60
N GLY A 540 -4.63 -24.20 8.15
CA GLY A 540 -4.55 -23.68 6.79
C GLY A 540 -5.38 -24.47 5.78
N ASP A 541 -5.09 -24.20 4.53
CA ASP A 541 -5.63 -24.94 3.38
C ASP A 541 -4.44 -25.46 2.55
N PRO A 542 -4.22 -26.79 2.48
CA PRO A 542 -3.10 -27.35 1.73
C PRO A 542 -3.10 -26.95 0.24
N GLN A 543 -4.27 -26.70 -0.35
CA GLN A 543 -4.35 -26.23 -1.75
C GLN A 543 -3.88 -24.78 -1.88
N VAL A 544 -4.19 -23.91 -0.92
CA VAL A 544 -3.70 -22.53 -0.86
C VAL A 544 -2.19 -22.54 -0.68
N ASP A 545 -1.69 -23.31 0.28
CA ASP A 545 -0.24 -23.44 0.53
C ASP A 545 0.49 -23.92 -0.74
N ALA A 546 -0.01 -24.96 -1.41
CA ALA A 546 0.61 -25.48 -2.62
C ALA A 546 0.61 -24.47 -3.78
N LEU A 547 -0.44 -23.67 -3.96
CA LEU A 547 -0.49 -22.63 -4.99
C LEU A 547 0.47 -21.48 -4.67
N ILE A 548 0.57 -21.09 -3.40
CA ILE A 548 1.52 -20.08 -2.95
C ILE A 548 2.96 -20.59 -3.15
N ASP A 549 3.25 -21.83 -2.78
CA ASP A 549 4.59 -22.42 -2.94
C ASP A 549 5.01 -22.51 -4.40
N LYS A 550 4.09 -22.82 -5.33
CA LYS A 550 4.37 -22.75 -6.77
C LYS A 550 4.76 -21.34 -7.20
N ALA A 551 3.99 -20.33 -6.80
CA ALA A 551 4.30 -18.94 -7.14
C ALA A 551 5.62 -18.47 -6.51
N LYS A 552 5.91 -18.92 -5.29
CA LYS A 552 7.13 -18.61 -4.55
C LYS A 552 8.38 -19.19 -5.22
N ALA A 553 8.30 -20.40 -5.73
CA ALA A 553 9.41 -21.08 -6.40
C ALA A 553 9.63 -20.61 -7.86
N GLU A 554 8.64 -19.99 -8.50
CA GLU A 554 8.71 -19.58 -9.91
C GLU A 554 9.45 -18.25 -10.08
N MET A 555 10.62 -18.31 -10.70
CA MET A 555 11.47 -17.13 -10.94
C MET A 555 11.05 -16.36 -12.20
N ASP A 556 10.40 -17.00 -13.18
CA ASP A 556 9.86 -16.33 -14.36
C ASP A 556 8.58 -15.55 -13.98
N VAL A 557 8.63 -14.22 -14.18
CA VAL A 557 7.53 -13.32 -13.80
C VAL A 557 6.21 -13.68 -14.47
N LYS A 558 6.21 -14.03 -15.77
CA LYS A 558 4.99 -14.33 -16.52
C LYS A 558 4.33 -15.63 -16.04
N LYS A 559 5.12 -16.67 -15.78
CA LYS A 559 4.64 -17.94 -15.24
C LYS A 559 4.14 -17.76 -13.81
N ARG A 560 4.85 -16.96 -13.01
CA ARG A 560 4.46 -16.62 -11.64
C ARG A 560 3.09 -15.93 -11.60
N VAL A 561 2.82 -15.01 -12.51
CA VAL A 561 1.52 -14.36 -12.63
C VAL A 561 0.39 -15.37 -12.88
N VAL A 562 0.62 -16.40 -13.70
CA VAL A 562 -0.38 -17.47 -13.92
C VAL A 562 -0.71 -18.19 -12.61
N HIS A 563 0.29 -18.54 -11.80
CA HIS A 563 0.06 -19.17 -10.49
C HIS A 563 -0.70 -18.25 -9.52
N LEU A 564 -0.38 -16.96 -9.52
CA LEU A 564 -1.11 -15.98 -8.71
C LEU A 564 -2.58 -15.83 -9.16
N GLN A 565 -2.85 -15.92 -10.45
CA GLN A 565 -4.21 -15.88 -10.98
C GLN A 565 -5.00 -17.16 -10.67
N GLU A 566 -4.36 -18.33 -10.68
CA GLU A 566 -4.98 -19.59 -10.19
C GLU A 566 -5.36 -19.46 -8.71
N LEU A 567 -4.47 -18.92 -7.90
CA LEU A 567 -4.72 -18.69 -6.47
C LEU A 567 -5.89 -17.72 -6.25
N GLN A 568 -5.99 -16.63 -7.02
CA GLN A 568 -7.10 -15.68 -6.94
C GLN A 568 -8.44 -16.38 -7.22
N ARG A 569 -8.50 -17.21 -8.27
CA ARG A 569 -9.72 -17.98 -8.60
C ARG A 569 -10.12 -18.97 -7.51
N TYR A 570 -9.14 -19.66 -6.91
CA TYR A 570 -9.40 -20.58 -5.81
C TYR A 570 -9.90 -19.86 -4.56
N LEU A 571 -9.21 -18.82 -4.12
CA LEU A 571 -9.56 -18.04 -2.94
C LEU A 571 -10.91 -17.33 -3.08
N ALA A 572 -11.30 -16.98 -4.31
CA ALA A 572 -12.62 -16.43 -4.60
C ALA A 572 -13.77 -17.38 -4.20
N GLY A 573 -13.59 -18.69 -4.34
CA GLY A 573 -14.56 -19.68 -3.88
C GLY A 573 -14.59 -19.84 -2.37
N LYS A 574 -13.48 -19.56 -1.69
CA LYS A 574 -13.32 -19.80 -0.25
C LYS A 574 -13.65 -18.58 0.62
N GLN A 575 -13.35 -17.39 0.13
CA GLN A 575 -13.59 -16.14 0.86
C GLN A 575 -13.05 -16.17 2.30
N TYR A 576 -11.81 -16.67 2.51
CA TYR A 576 -11.19 -16.75 3.85
C TYR A 576 -10.97 -15.37 4.50
N GLY A 577 -10.98 -14.32 3.73
CA GLY A 577 -11.13 -12.94 4.13
C GLY A 577 -11.82 -12.18 3.01
N VAL A 578 -12.64 -11.21 3.33
CA VAL A 578 -13.36 -10.39 2.34
C VAL A 578 -12.75 -9.00 2.33
N THR A 579 -12.04 -8.69 1.25
CA THR A 579 -11.44 -7.36 1.05
C THR A 579 -12.52 -6.28 0.98
N GLN A 580 -12.16 -5.05 1.33
CA GLN A 580 -13.04 -3.92 1.01
C GLN A 580 -13.37 -3.92 -0.49
N PRO A 581 -14.51 -3.35 -0.91
CA PRO A 581 -15.03 -3.48 -2.27
C PRO A 581 -14.06 -3.22 -3.42
N GLY A 582 -13.13 -2.28 -3.28
CA GLY A 582 -12.17 -1.99 -4.36
C GLY A 582 -11.46 -0.66 -4.19
N ILE A 583 -10.97 -0.15 -5.31
CA ILE A 583 -10.25 1.12 -5.43
C ILE A 583 -10.74 1.90 -6.65
N ALA A 584 -10.59 3.22 -6.62
CA ALA A 584 -10.86 4.09 -7.76
C ALA A 584 -9.67 5.02 -8.01
N SER A 585 -9.66 5.67 -9.16
CA SER A 585 -8.75 6.77 -9.48
C SER A 585 -8.65 7.75 -8.32
N SER A 586 -7.45 8.17 -8.03
CA SER A 586 -7.13 9.18 -7.02
C SER A 586 -6.64 10.46 -7.67
N PHE A 587 -6.77 11.56 -6.96
CA PHE A 587 -6.28 12.85 -7.40
C PHE A 587 -5.31 13.43 -6.38
N GLY A 588 -4.25 14.07 -6.85
CA GLY A 588 -3.32 14.83 -6.04
C GLY A 588 -3.19 16.25 -6.57
N LEU A 589 -2.98 17.15 -5.66
CA LEU A 589 -2.71 18.55 -5.96
C LEU A 589 -1.25 18.86 -5.64
N ALA A 590 -0.60 19.57 -6.52
CA ALA A 590 0.76 20.06 -6.30
C ALA A 590 0.92 21.48 -6.83
N TRP A 591 1.82 22.24 -6.22
CA TRP A 591 2.26 23.50 -6.76
C TRP A 591 3.18 23.26 -7.96
N PRO A 592 3.07 24.03 -9.05
CA PRO A 592 3.88 23.87 -10.25
C PRO A 592 5.40 23.95 -10.05
N ALA A 593 5.82 24.53 -8.93
CA ALA A 593 7.24 24.54 -8.54
C ALA A 593 7.83 23.14 -8.35
N VAL A 594 7.01 22.09 -8.18
CA VAL A 594 7.49 20.71 -8.04
C VAL A 594 7.51 20.02 -9.40
N GLY A 595 8.65 20.02 -10.05
CA GLY A 595 8.87 19.30 -11.30
C GLY A 595 8.93 17.78 -11.10
N ASN A 596 8.56 17.01 -12.11
CA ASN A 596 8.47 15.55 -12.12
C ASN A 596 7.45 14.95 -11.13
N TYR A 597 6.51 15.75 -10.61
CA TYR A 597 5.45 15.21 -9.77
C TYR A 597 4.63 14.17 -10.55
N GLN A 598 4.44 12.97 -9.97
CA GLN A 598 3.76 11.81 -10.56
C GLN A 598 4.43 11.18 -11.82
N VAL A 599 5.61 11.61 -12.21
CA VAL A 599 6.32 11.00 -13.36
C VAL A 599 6.83 9.60 -13.01
N PHE A 600 7.47 9.46 -11.86
CA PHE A 600 7.99 8.20 -11.37
C PHE A 600 7.11 7.71 -10.23
N GLN A 601 6.34 6.65 -10.49
CA GLN A 601 5.40 6.10 -9.53
C GLN A 601 6.00 4.85 -8.91
N GLY A 602 6.37 4.96 -7.64
CA GLY A 602 6.96 3.86 -6.88
C GLY A 602 5.92 2.97 -6.20
N ASP A 603 6.31 2.41 -5.09
CA ASP A 603 5.45 1.80 -4.10
C ASP A 603 4.54 2.87 -3.47
N THR A 604 3.57 2.48 -2.64
CA THR A 604 2.63 3.38 -1.92
C THR A 604 3.30 4.57 -1.18
N ARG A 605 4.58 4.82 -1.41
CA ARG A 605 5.46 5.77 -0.74
C ARG A 605 6.25 6.62 -1.71
N ASP A 606 5.52 7.26 -2.58
CA ASP A 606 6.07 8.08 -3.66
C ASP A 606 7.09 9.13 -3.22
N ILE A 607 7.23 9.40 -1.92
CA ILE A 607 8.23 10.36 -1.47
C ILE A 607 9.66 9.86 -1.63
N GLU A 608 9.92 8.58 -1.37
CA GLU A 608 11.25 8.04 -1.56
C GLU A 608 11.63 8.22 -3.03
N THR A 609 10.75 7.80 -3.95
CA THR A 609 10.94 8.03 -5.37
C THR A 609 10.90 9.53 -5.72
N GLY A 610 9.95 10.29 -5.16
CA GLY A 610 9.79 11.72 -5.39
C GLY A 610 10.96 12.54 -4.88
N ALA A 611 11.44 12.31 -3.65
CA ALA A 611 12.58 13.04 -3.09
C ALA A 611 13.86 12.87 -3.94
N TYR A 612 14.00 11.74 -4.63
CA TYR A 612 15.16 11.51 -5.52
C TYR A 612 14.97 12.13 -6.90
N THR A 613 13.76 12.15 -7.43
CA THR A 613 13.48 12.50 -8.84
C THR A 613 12.82 13.85 -9.03
N TRP A 614 12.19 14.41 -7.98
CA TRP A 614 11.60 15.74 -8.05
C TRP A 614 12.67 16.83 -7.99
N TRP A 615 12.32 18.01 -8.53
CA TRP A 615 13.16 19.20 -8.46
C TRP A 615 12.29 20.44 -8.24
N ILE A 616 12.89 21.53 -7.76
CA ILE A 616 12.18 22.78 -7.46
C ILE A 616 12.45 23.79 -8.56
N ASP A 617 11.41 24.19 -9.26
CA ASP A 617 11.42 25.29 -10.22
C ASP A 617 11.00 26.58 -9.50
N GLU A 618 12.00 27.37 -9.12
CA GLU A 618 11.76 28.62 -8.38
C GLU A 618 11.10 29.71 -9.23
N THR A 619 10.96 29.52 -10.54
CA THR A 619 10.26 30.44 -11.42
C THR A 619 8.75 30.26 -11.42
N LYS A 620 8.28 29.12 -10.94
CA LYS A 620 6.86 28.74 -10.92
C LYS A 620 6.19 28.95 -9.54
N PRO A 621 4.86 29.09 -9.51
CA PRO A 621 4.12 29.20 -8.24
C PRO A 621 4.36 27.99 -7.32
N PRO A 622 4.44 28.18 -5.99
CA PRO A 622 4.17 29.41 -5.24
C PRO A 622 5.41 30.32 -5.08
N LEU A 623 6.53 30.00 -5.70
CA LEU A 623 7.81 30.71 -5.54
C LEU A 623 7.97 31.85 -6.57
N GLY A 624 7.54 31.63 -7.79
CA GLY A 624 7.55 32.58 -8.90
C GLY A 624 6.15 32.89 -9.44
N THR A 625 6.06 33.71 -10.45
CA THR A 625 4.79 34.20 -11.04
C THR A 625 4.53 33.65 -12.44
N SER A 626 5.41 32.86 -13.02
CA SER A 626 5.35 32.37 -14.41
C SER A 626 4.70 31.00 -14.53
#